data_9bea1f49762fec5b9235c6f5ef2c11d4
#
_entry.id   9bea1f49762fec5b9235c6f5ef2c11d4
#
_cell.length_a   1.000
_cell.length_b   1.000
_cell.length_c   1.000
_cell.angle_alpha   90.00
_cell.angle_beta   90.00
_cell.angle_gamma   90.00
#
_symmetry.space_group_name_H-M   'P 1'
#
loop_
_entity.id
_entity.type
_entity.pdbx_description
1 polymer ?
#
loop_
_entity_poly.entity_id
_entity_poly.type
_entity_poly.pdbx_seq_one_letter_code
_entity_poly.pdbx_strand_id
1 'polypeptide(L)' 'MGVDNIIGLVLAVAVIGYLVVALVFPERF' A
#
# COMPACT_ATOMS: atom_id res chain seq x y z
N MET A 1 19.89 -0.96 -7.12
CA MET A 1 18.57 -1.39 -7.09
C MET A 1 18.51 -2.85 -7.13
N GLY A 2 17.90 -3.48 -6.28
CA GLY A 2 17.82 -4.90 -6.29
C GLY A 2 16.41 -5.33 -6.00
N VAL A 3 16.22 -6.61 -5.91
CA VAL A 3 14.92 -7.18 -5.62
C VAL A 3 14.42 -6.65 -4.29
N ASP A 4 15.34 -6.42 -3.38
CA ASP A 4 14.96 -5.90 -2.08
C ASP A 4 14.26 -4.57 -2.21
N ASN A 5 14.73 -3.73 -3.11
CA ASN A 5 14.17 -2.43 -3.31
C ASN A 5 12.79 -2.52 -3.91
N ILE A 6 12.62 -3.44 -4.83
CA ILE A 6 11.34 -3.61 -5.50
C ILE A 6 10.30 -4.11 -4.51
N ILE A 7 10.69 -5.04 -3.66
CA ILE A 7 9.77 -5.58 -2.67
C ILE A 7 9.33 -4.48 -1.71
N GLY A 8 10.26 -3.64 -1.29
CA GLY A 8 9.92 -2.54 -0.40
C GLY A 8 8.97 -1.55 -1.07
N LEU A 9 9.21 -1.31 -2.35
CA LEU A 9 8.37 -0.38 -3.09
C LEU A 9 6.95 -0.92 -3.21
N VAL A 10 6.83 -2.20 -3.51
CA VAL A 10 5.51 -2.81 -3.67
C VAL A 10 4.76 -2.76 -2.34
N LEU A 11 5.44 -3.04 -1.25
CA LEU A 11 4.82 -2.99 0.06
C LEU A 11 4.36 -1.57 0.40
N ALA A 12 5.19 -0.60 0.07
CA ALA A 12 4.86 0.79 0.36
C ALA A 12 3.62 1.21 -0.42
N VAL A 13 3.57 0.85 -1.69
CA VAL A 13 2.43 1.20 -2.52
C VAL A 13 1.16 0.52 -2.00
N ALA A 14 1.29 -0.72 -1.57
CA ALA A 14 0.14 -1.46 -1.06
C ALA A 14 -0.40 -0.80 0.20
N VAL A 15 0.49 -0.39 1.09
CA VAL A 15 0.07 0.24 2.34
C VAL A 15 -0.59 1.58 2.06
N ILE A 16 0.00 2.35 1.17
CA ILE A 16 -0.55 3.65 0.82
C ILE A 16 -1.93 3.48 0.20
N GLY A 17 -2.06 2.53 -0.71
CA GLY A 17 -3.35 2.27 -1.34
C GLY A 17 -4.40 1.86 -0.32
N TYR A 18 -3.99 1.03 0.63
CA TYR A 18 -4.89 0.58 1.66
C TYR A 18 -5.38 1.76 2.52
N LEU A 19 -4.48 2.67 2.85
CA LEU A 19 -4.84 3.83 3.64
C LEU A 19 -5.79 4.73 2.89
N VAL A 20 -5.54 4.91 1.60
CA VAL A 20 -6.41 5.75 0.77
C VAL A 20 -7.81 5.16 0.71
N VAL A 21 -7.90 3.85 0.50
CA VAL A 21 -9.18 3.19 0.43
C VAL A 21 -9.90 3.30 1.77
N ALA A 22 -9.16 3.17 2.87
CA ALA A 22 -9.76 3.27 4.18
C ALA A 22 -10.31 4.66 4.44
N LEU A 23 -9.71 5.67 3.81
CA LEU A 23 -10.18 7.03 3.97
C LEU A 23 -11.41 7.28 3.13
N VAL A 24 -11.43 6.76 1.92
CA VAL A 24 -12.55 6.99 1.01
C VAL A 24 -13.70 6.07 1.35
N PHE A 25 -13.40 4.80 1.64
CA PHE A 25 -14.44 3.83 1.98
C PHE A 25 -14.16 3.26 3.34
N PRO A 26 -14.44 3.99 4.38
CA PRO A 26 -14.14 3.55 5.74
C PRO A 26 -14.97 2.37 6.19
N GLU A 27 -16.02 2.05 5.48
CA GLU A 27 -16.83 0.96 5.91
C GLU A 27 -16.41 -0.31 5.28
N ARG A 28 -15.15 -0.59 5.12
CA ARG A 28 -14.71 -1.78 4.67
C ARG A 28 -14.97 -2.77 5.66
N PHE A 29 -15.62 -3.12 6.25
CA PHE A 29 -15.86 -4.18 7.07
C PHE A 29 -15.84 -4.04 8.38
#